data_01baf8e1cb83fdaeafcdff9f7fa67d3d
#
_entry.id   01baf8e1cb83fdaeafcdff9f7fa67d3d
#
_cell.length_a   1.000
_cell.length_b   1.000
_cell.length_c   1.000
_cell.angle_alpha   90.00
_cell.angle_beta   90.00
_cell.angle_gamma   90.00
#
_symmetry.space_group_name_H-M   'P 1'
#
loop_
_entity.id
_entity.type
_entity.pdbx_description
1 polymer ?
#
loop_
_entity_poly.entity_id
_entity_poly.type
_entity_poly.pdbx_seq_one_letter_code
_entity_poly.pdbx_strand_id
1 'polypeptide(L)'
;EAPKDIDYLASTGDEAKFAVSESVKSFRFNDRPEVKLSGNQLPVLGRWDVVVVGGGTSGAPAALASARAGARTLAIEYMDELGGVGTAGMISTYWYGFRNGYTAEVDKALGTKESWNQIQKSEWLRQQIMKSGAELWFASFGCGTVTNGNKVAGIVVATPFGRGIVLADVVVDATGNSDIAAAAKANTHYSISKHGDLSVQISNYASRRLGGATNNP
;
A
#
# COMPACT_ATOMS: atom_id res chain seq x y z
N GLU A 1 9.34 18.10 -17.35
CA GLU A 1 8.60 17.68 -18.55
C GLU A 1 7.50 16.74 -18.09
N ALA A 2 6.26 16.97 -18.53
CA ALA A 2 5.16 16.05 -18.26
C ALA A 2 5.41 14.72 -18.97
N PRO A 3 5.06 13.56 -18.36
CA PRO A 3 5.25 12.28 -19.00
C PRO A 3 4.54 12.24 -20.36
N LYS A 4 5.21 11.76 -21.38
CA LYS A 4 4.70 11.67 -22.76
C LYS A 4 3.50 10.73 -22.96
N ASP A 5 3.06 10.05 -21.91
CA ASP A 5 2.00 9.03 -21.95
C ASP A 5 0.58 9.57 -21.70
N ILE A 6 0.42 10.89 -21.58
CA ILE A 6 -0.90 11.53 -21.39
C ILE A 6 -1.81 11.39 -22.62
N ASP A 7 -1.24 11.15 -23.78
CA ASP A 7 -1.99 10.95 -25.04
C ASP A 7 -2.76 9.62 -25.11
N TYR A 8 -2.54 8.71 -24.18
CA TYR A 8 -3.15 7.38 -24.25
C TYR A 8 -4.69 7.40 -24.09
N LEU A 9 -5.22 8.30 -23.27
CA LEU A 9 -6.68 8.43 -23.11
C LEU A 9 -7.32 9.22 -24.27
N ALA A 10 -6.61 10.19 -24.81
CA ALA A 10 -7.09 10.97 -25.96
C ALA A 10 -7.17 10.09 -27.23
N SER A 11 -6.36 9.04 -27.32
CA SER A 11 -6.31 8.16 -28.50
C SER A 11 -7.35 7.03 -28.52
N THR A 12 -7.96 6.69 -27.38
CA THR A 12 -8.85 5.52 -27.29
C THR A 12 -10.35 5.83 -27.39
N GLY A 13 -10.75 7.09 -27.24
CA GLY A 13 -12.18 7.48 -27.24
C GLY A 13 -13.03 6.77 -26.18
N ASP A 14 -12.38 6.14 -25.21
CA ASP A 14 -12.97 5.18 -24.28
C ASP A 14 -13.23 5.76 -22.88
N GLU A 15 -13.18 7.08 -22.71
CA GLU A 15 -13.40 7.75 -21.41
C GLU A 15 -14.73 7.35 -20.75
N ALA A 16 -15.73 7.00 -21.54
CA ALA A 16 -17.05 6.58 -21.08
C ALA A 16 -17.08 5.17 -20.44
N LYS A 17 -15.99 4.38 -20.54
CA LYS A 17 -15.96 2.99 -20.05
C LYS A 17 -15.41 2.85 -18.63
N PHE A 18 -14.79 3.88 -18.10
CA PHE A 18 -14.23 3.81 -16.75
C PHE A 18 -15.23 4.27 -15.69
N ALA A 19 -15.44 3.44 -14.70
CA ALA A 19 -16.19 3.80 -13.50
C ALA A 19 -15.21 4.03 -12.34
N VAL A 20 -15.36 5.16 -11.66
CA VAL A 20 -14.60 5.49 -10.46
C VAL A 20 -15.44 5.13 -9.25
N SER A 21 -14.88 4.35 -8.34
CA SER A 21 -15.44 4.06 -7.04
C SER A 21 -14.45 4.49 -5.97
N GLU A 22 -14.79 5.56 -5.27
CA GLU A 22 -14.11 5.93 -4.02
C GLU A 22 -14.74 5.11 -2.90
N SER A 23 -13.91 4.36 -2.18
CA SER A 23 -14.40 3.66 -1.02
C SER A 23 -14.77 4.69 0.02
N VAL A 24 -15.86 4.51 0.60
CA VAL A 24 -16.24 4.83 1.95
C VAL A 24 -17.59 5.52 2.03
N LYS A 25 -18.59 4.70 2.08
CA LYS A 25 -19.57 4.97 3.12
C LYS A 25 -19.10 4.23 4.38
N SER A 26 -18.20 4.83 5.14
CA SER A 26 -17.91 4.35 6.46
C SER A 26 -19.18 4.44 7.29
N PHE A 27 -19.55 3.36 7.98
CA PHE A 27 -20.70 3.36 8.90
C PHE A 27 -20.65 4.53 9.92
N ARG A 28 -19.51 5.17 10.12
CA ARG A 28 -19.31 6.33 10.99
C ARG A 28 -19.79 7.65 10.40
N PHE A 29 -20.03 7.71 9.10
CA PHE A 29 -20.33 8.97 8.38
C PHE A 29 -21.66 8.96 7.63
N ASN A 30 -22.44 7.88 7.73
CA ASN A 30 -23.70 7.72 6.99
C ASN A 30 -24.75 8.81 7.30
N ASP A 31 -24.68 9.41 8.50
CA ASP A 31 -25.63 10.41 8.97
C ASP A 31 -25.09 11.85 8.85
N ARG A 32 -24.02 12.06 8.10
CA ARG A 32 -23.43 13.39 7.92
C ARG A 32 -24.01 14.09 6.70
N PRO A 33 -24.19 15.43 6.75
CA PRO A 33 -24.55 16.22 5.58
C PRO A 33 -23.55 16.03 4.45
N GLU A 34 -24.04 15.90 3.23
CA GLU A 34 -23.22 15.79 2.04
C GLU A 34 -23.03 17.16 1.37
N VAL A 35 -21.82 17.44 0.92
CA VAL A 35 -21.52 18.59 0.09
C VAL A 35 -21.20 18.10 -1.31
N LYS A 36 -21.92 18.61 -2.30
CA LYS A 36 -21.59 18.31 -3.71
C LYS A 36 -20.30 19.00 -4.10
N LEU A 37 -19.32 18.20 -4.52
CA LEU A 37 -18.08 18.73 -5.08
C LEU A 37 -18.32 19.17 -6.52
N SER A 38 -17.84 20.35 -6.86
CA SER A 38 -17.79 20.84 -8.25
C SER A 38 -16.61 20.15 -8.95
N GLY A 39 -16.88 19.49 -10.06
CA GLY A 39 -15.87 18.85 -10.90
C GLY A 39 -15.76 17.33 -10.66
N ASN A 40 -16.43 16.59 -11.55
CA ASN A 40 -16.43 15.10 -11.50
C ASN A 40 -15.25 14.47 -12.26
N GLN A 41 -14.27 15.26 -12.70
CA GLN A 41 -13.14 14.76 -13.47
C GLN A 41 -11.87 14.81 -12.63
N LEU A 42 -11.15 13.70 -12.61
CA LEU A 42 -9.84 13.59 -11.99
C LEU A 42 -8.77 13.44 -13.06
N PRO A 43 -7.63 14.14 -12.95
CA PRO A 43 -6.54 14.01 -13.90
C PRO A 43 -5.94 12.60 -13.83
N VAL A 44 -5.57 12.05 -14.98
CA VAL A 44 -4.75 10.84 -15.05
C VAL A 44 -3.29 11.24 -14.86
N LEU A 45 -2.68 10.69 -13.82
CA LEU A 45 -1.31 11.01 -13.41
C LEU A 45 -0.27 10.15 -14.12
N GLY A 46 -0.69 9.03 -14.68
CA GLY A 46 0.16 8.13 -15.45
C GLY A 46 -0.40 6.70 -15.50
N ARG A 47 0.37 5.83 -16.16
CA ARG A 47 0.05 4.40 -16.30
C ARG A 47 1.28 3.56 -15.98
N TRP A 48 1.09 2.44 -15.31
CA TRP A 48 2.11 1.45 -14.98
C TRP A 48 1.60 0.06 -15.28
N ASP A 49 2.50 -0.90 -15.44
CA ASP A 49 2.11 -2.31 -15.56
C ASP A 49 1.56 -2.80 -14.22
N VAL A 50 2.24 -2.44 -13.13
CA VAL A 50 1.86 -2.83 -11.77
C VAL A 50 1.85 -1.62 -10.84
N VAL A 51 0.75 -1.46 -10.11
CA VAL A 51 0.64 -0.49 -9.03
C VAL A 51 0.45 -1.23 -7.71
N VAL A 52 1.34 -0.99 -6.76
CA VAL A 52 1.27 -1.55 -5.40
C VAL A 52 0.81 -0.46 -4.46
N VAL A 53 -0.31 -0.66 -3.79
CA VAL A 53 -0.90 0.31 -2.86
C VAL A 53 -0.63 -0.14 -1.42
N GLY A 54 0.18 0.64 -0.73
CA GLY A 54 0.76 0.34 0.56
C GLY A 54 2.18 -0.22 0.44
N GLY A 55 3.15 0.48 1.00
CA GLY A 55 4.56 0.09 1.04
C GLY A 55 4.97 -0.67 2.31
N GLY A 56 3.99 -1.31 2.96
CA GLY A 56 4.17 -2.03 4.21
C GLY A 56 4.95 -3.34 4.09
N THR A 57 4.73 -4.23 5.06
CA THR A 57 5.44 -5.53 5.16
C THR A 57 5.27 -6.41 3.92
N SER A 58 4.11 -6.36 3.28
CA SER A 58 3.81 -7.12 2.05
C SER A 58 4.05 -6.29 0.77
N GLY A 59 3.74 -5.00 0.81
CA GLY A 59 3.77 -4.17 -0.38
C GLY A 59 5.17 -3.80 -0.85
N ALA A 60 6.08 -3.47 0.07
CA ALA A 60 7.46 -3.16 -0.31
C ALA A 60 8.15 -4.35 -1.04
N PRO A 61 8.09 -5.61 -0.54
CA PRO A 61 8.61 -6.75 -1.29
C PRO A 61 7.83 -7.04 -2.58
N ALA A 62 6.51 -6.78 -2.63
CA ALA A 62 5.73 -6.96 -3.85
C ALA A 62 6.17 -5.98 -4.95
N ALA A 63 6.37 -4.71 -4.62
CA ALA A 63 6.88 -3.71 -5.55
C ALA A 63 8.29 -4.05 -6.05
N LEU A 64 9.17 -4.46 -5.13
CA LEU A 64 10.52 -4.89 -5.48
C LEU A 64 10.52 -6.10 -6.42
N ALA A 65 9.71 -7.12 -6.11
CA ALA A 65 9.62 -8.34 -6.93
C ALA A 65 9.06 -8.05 -8.32
N SER A 66 8.02 -7.22 -8.39
CA SER A 66 7.41 -6.80 -9.64
C SER A 66 8.40 -6.08 -10.56
N ALA A 67 9.13 -5.09 -10.02
CA ALA A 67 10.13 -4.37 -10.79
C ALA A 67 11.31 -5.25 -11.18
N ARG A 68 11.78 -6.14 -10.31
CA ARG A 68 12.82 -7.13 -10.63
C ARG A 68 12.39 -8.11 -11.74
N ALA A 69 11.09 -8.34 -11.89
CA ALA A 69 10.53 -9.12 -12.99
C ALA A 69 10.39 -8.33 -14.30
N GLY A 70 10.77 -7.05 -14.31
CA GLY A 70 10.79 -6.19 -15.48
C GLY A 70 9.51 -5.38 -15.71
N ALA A 71 8.55 -5.42 -14.79
CA ALA A 71 7.34 -4.61 -14.89
C ALA A 71 7.63 -3.15 -14.53
N ARG A 72 7.07 -2.20 -15.29
CA ARG A 72 7.02 -0.80 -14.88
C ARG A 72 6.13 -0.68 -13.65
N THR A 73 6.75 -0.52 -12.49
CA THR A 73 6.08 -0.61 -11.19
C THR A 73 6.05 0.73 -10.48
N LEU A 74 4.89 1.06 -9.90
CA LEU A 74 4.71 2.15 -8.96
C LEU A 74 4.32 1.58 -7.59
N ALA A 75 5.02 1.99 -6.55
CA ALA A 75 4.63 1.78 -5.17
C ALA A 75 4.10 3.08 -4.57
N ILE A 76 2.96 3.01 -3.92
CA ILE A 76 2.29 4.15 -3.28
C ILE A 76 2.21 3.88 -1.79
N GLU A 77 2.75 4.80 -0.98
CA GLU A 77 2.76 4.69 0.48
C GLU A 77 2.31 6.03 1.09
N TYR A 78 1.42 5.96 2.07
CA TYR A 78 0.91 7.17 2.73
C TYR A 78 1.86 7.73 3.78
N MET A 79 2.71 6.90 4.34
CA MET A 79 3.77 7.32 5.26
C MET A 79 5.00 7.81 4.47
N ASP A 80 5.99 8.27 5.18
CA ASP A 80 7.29 8.69 4.66
C ASP A 80 8.36 7.58 4.74
N GLU A 81 7.94 6.35 5.12
CA GLU A 81 8.81 5.20 5.26
C GLU A 81 8.16 3.90 4.78
N LEU A 82 8.98 2.90 4.46
CA LEU A 82 8.57 1.58 4.01
C LEU A 82 8.69 0.52 5.10
N GLY A 83 7.95 -0.60 4.93
CA GLY A 83 8.05 -1.77 5.79
C GLY A 83 6.93 -1.91 6.81
N GLY A 84 6.12 -0.87 7.00
CA GLY A 84 4.89 -0.90 7.81
C GLY A 84 5.14 -1.36 9.24
N VAL A 85 4.49 -2.46 9.66
CA VAL A 85 4.63 -3.01 11.02
C VAL A 85 6.08 -3.31 11.38
N GLY A 86 6.91 -3.68 10.39
CA GLY A 86 8.32 -4.02 10.59
C GLY A 86 9.26 -2.82 10.69
N THR A 87 8.75 -1.61 10.57
CA THR A 87 9.49 -0.33 10.63
C THR A 87 8.72 0.68 11.45
N ALA A 88 7.79 1.44 10.86
CA ALA A 88 6.91 2.39 11.54
C ALA A 88 6.16 1.77 12.73
N GLY A 89 5.70 0.54 12.58
CA GLY A 89 5.04 -0.22 13.65
C GLY A 89 5.97 -0.72 14.75
N MET A 90 7.28 -0.43 14.67
CA MET A 90 8.29 -0.72 15.70
C MET A 90 8.51 -2.19 16.02
N ILE A 91 8.02 -3.13 15.20
CA ILE A 91 8.30 -4.55 15.32
C ILE A 91 9.64 -4.84 14.63
N SER A 92 10.64 -5.27 15.38
CA SER A 92 12.01 -5.41 14.91
C SER A 92 12.44 -6.84 14.62
N THR A 93 11.52 -7.81 14.69
CA THR A 93 11.82 -9.22 14.46
C THR A 93 10.68 -9.94 13.79
N TYR A 94 10.96 -11.05 13.12
CA TYR A 94 9.91 -11.98 12.71
C TYR A 94 9.48 -12.84 13.90
N TRP A 95 8.19 -12.90 14.13
CA TRP A 95 7.65 -13.74 15.20
C TRP A 95 7.73 -15.21 14.84
N TYR A 96 7.42 -15.56 13.59
CA TYR A 96 7.31 -16.92 13.12
C TYR A 96 7.67 -17.06 11.64
N GLY A 97 8.03 -18.26 11.21
CA GLY A 97 8.23 -18.57 9.80
C GLY A 97 9.68 -18.92 9.44
N PHE A 98 9.85 -19.35 8.21
CA PHE A 98 11.16 -19.72 7.68
C PHE A 98 11.89 -18.48 7.16
N ARG A 99 13.15 -18.32 7.56
CA ARG A 99 14.01 -17.20 7.16
C ARG A 99 14.85 -17.57 5.94
N ASN A 100 14.20 -17.73 4.81
CA ASN A 100 14.84 -18.00 3.53
C ASN A 100 14.27 -17.08 2.43
N GLY A 101 14.80 -17.17 1.22
CA GLY A 101 14.39 -16.32 0.13
C GLY A 101 14.57 -14.83 0.47
N TYR A 102 13.51 -14.03 0.26
CA TYR A 102 13.54 -12.60 0.53
C TYR A 102 13.89 -12.24 1.98
N THR A 103 13.40 -13.00 2.97
CA THR A 103 13.73 -12.71 4.38
C THR A 103 15.21 -12.94 4.67
N ALA A 104 15.84 -13.93 4.04
CA ALA A 104 17.28 -14.11 4.14
C ALA A 104 18.09 -12.99 3.47
N GLU A 105 17.58 -12.42 2.37
CA GLU A 105 18.16 -11.22 1.73
C GLU A 105 18.13 -10.03 2.70
N VAL A 106 16.99 -9.81 3.37
CA VAL A 106 16.85 -8.76 4.39
C VAL A 106 17.81 -8.98 5.55
N ASP A 107 17.86 -10.20 6.11
CA ASP A 107 18.75 -10.54 7.24
C ASP A 107 20.22 -10.29 6.89
N LYS A 108 20.64 -10.72 5.70
CA LYS A 108 21.99 -10.49 5.19
C LYS A 108 22.32 -9.02 5.05
N ALA A 109 21.38 -8.24 4.51
CA ALA A 109 21.57 -6.83 4.27
C ALA A 109 21.67 -6.00 5.57
N LEU A 110 20.88 -6.40 6.57
CA LEU A 110 20.85 -5.73 7.87
C LEU A 110 21.87 -6.28 8.87
N GLY A 111 22.59 -7.34 8.50
CA GLY A 111 23.63 -7.96 9.33
C GLY A 111 23.10 -8.65 10.57
N THR A 112 21.83 -9.05 10.60
CA THR A 112 21.21 -9.66 11.77
C THR A 112 20.15 -10.70 11.40
N LYS A 113 20.01 -11.71 12.26
CA LYS A 113 18.92 -12.70 12.18
C LYS A 113 17.94 -12.60 13.35
N GLU A 114 18.26 -11.80 14.36
CA GLU A 114 17.43 -11.70 15.57
C GLU A 114 16.49 -10.51 15.52
N SER A 115 17.07 -9.31 15.38
CA SER A 115 16.31 -8.07 15.32
C SER A 115 17.01 -7.05 14.44
N TRP A 116 16.25 -6.27 13.72
CA TRP A 116 16.78 -5.19 12.88
C TRP A 116 16.52 -3.82 13.48
N ASN A 117 17.32 -2.86 13.04
CA ASN A 117 16.99 -1.46 13.23
C ASN A 117 15.93 -1.04 12.20
N GLN A 118 14.85 -0.43 12.66
CA GLN A 118 13.68 -0.09 11.83
C GLN A 118 14.04 0.93 10.74
N ILE A 119 14.81 1.94 11.09
CA ILE A 119 15.25 2.99 10.15
C ILE A 119 16.14 2.39 9.06
N GLN A 120 17.10 1.54 9.45
CA GLN A 120 17.97 0.87 8.48
C GLN A 120 17.19 -0.04 7.54
N LYS A 121 16.17 -0.74 8.05
CA LYS A 121 15.32 -1.59 7.22
C LYS A 121 14.49 -0.77 6.25
N SER A 122 13.86 0.30 6.70
CA SER A 122 13.07 1.17 5.83
C SER A 122 13.93 1.78 4.73
N GLU A 123 15.10 2.28 5.07
CA GLU A 123 16.02 2.86 4.09
C GLU A 123 16.57 1.81 3.11
N TRP A 124 16.87 0.61 3.59
CA TRP A 124 17.27 -0.48 2.71
C TRP A 124 16.16 -0.84 1.71
N LEU A 125 14.92 -0.95 2.16
CA LEU A 125 13.76 -1.19 1.29
C LEU A 125 13.62 -0.11 0.22
N ARG A 126 13.70 1.15 0.63
CA ARG A 126 13.65 2.30 -0.28
C ARG A 126 14.74 2.20 -1.36
N GLN A 127 15.97 1.94 -0.94
CA GLN A 127 17.09 1.79 -1.87
C GLN A 127 16.90 0.62 -2.84
N GLN A 128 16.40 -0.54 -2.36
CA GLN A 128 16.18 -1.69 -3.23
C GLN A 128 15.09 -1.40 -4.27
N ILE A 129 13.99 -0.78 -3.87
CA ILE A 129 12.90 -0.40 -4.78
C ILE A 129 13.42 0.58 -5.85
N MET A 130 14.12 1.64 -5.44
CA MET A 130 14.68 2.60 -6.39
C MET A 130 15.73 1.97 -7.34
N LYS A 131 16.60 1.11 -6.83
CA LYS A 131 17.60 0.39 -7.64
C LYS A 131 16.95 -0.58 -8.64
N SER A 132 15.77 -1.09 -8.34
CA SER A 132 15.04 -1.97 -9.26
C SER A 132 14.34 -1.20 -10.40
N GLY A 133 14.36 0.13 -10.38
CA GLY A 133 13.70 0.98 -11.37
C GLY A 133 12.21 1.23 -11.09
N ALA A 134 11.68 0.76 -9.96
CA ALA A 134 10.33 1.12 -9.55
C ALA A 134 10.23 2.58 -9.10
N GLU A 135 9.11 3.19 -9.41
CA GLU A 135 8.73 4.49 -8.88
C GLU A 135 8.14 4.33 -7.47
N LEU A 136 8.38 5.33 -6.62
CA LEU A 136 7.90 5.33 -5.24
C LEU A 136 7.31 6.70 -4.89
N TRP A 137 6.03 6.69 -4.53
CA TRP A 137 5.33 7.89 -4.08
C TRP A 137 5.00 7.76 -2.60
N PHE A 138 5.65 8.60 -1.81
CA PHE A 138 5.32 8.79 -0.39
C PHE A 138 4.22 9.85 -0.20
N ALA A 139 3.70 9.94 1.01
CA ALA A 139 2.62 10.87 1.37
C ALA A 139 1.42 10.78 0.41
N SER A 140 1.18 9.60 -0.15
CA SER A 140 0.17 9.36 -1.17
C SER A 140 -0.71 8.19 -0.76
N PHE A 141 -2.01 8.40 -0.78
CA PHE A 141 -2.99 7.44 -0.26
C PHE A 141 -3.90 6.93 -1.37
N GLY A 142 -3.93 5.62 -1.58
CA GLY A 142 -4.91 4.99 -2.45
C GLY A 142 -6.29 5.02 -1.80
N CYS A 143 -7.21 5.80 -2.37
CA CYS A 143 -8.52 6.06 -1.76
C CYS A 143 -9.71 5.57 -2.59
N GLY A 144 -9.44 4.85 -3.67
CA GLY A 144 -10.50 4.30 -4.51
C GLY A 144 -9.94 3.50 -5.68
N THR A 145 -10.83 2.98 -6.51
CA THR A 145 -10.49 2.20 -7.70
C THR A 145 -11.12 2.77 -8.95
N VAL A 146 -10.45 2.51 -10.06
CA VAL A 146 -10.95 2.70 -11.41
C VAL A 146 -11.23 1.33 -11.99
N THR A 147 -12.45 1.08 -12.44
CA THR A 147 -12.85 -0.20 -13.01
C THR A 147 -13.31 -0.05 -14.45
N ASN A 148 -13.04 -1.08 -15.25
CA ASN A 148 -13.59 -1.26 -16.57
C ASN A 148 -14.34 -2.61 -16.59
N GLY A 149 -15.66 -2.57 -16.51
CA GLY A 149 -16.47 -3.75 -16.24
C GLY A 149 -16.05 -4.39 -14.90
N ASN A 150 -15.69 -5.66 -14.92
CA ASN A 150 -15.28 -6.42 -13.74
C ASN A 150 -13.75 -6.38 -13.50
N LYS A 151 -13.00 -5.60 -14.27
CA LYS A 151 -11.55 -5.49 -14.14
C LYS A 151 -11.18 -4.18 -13.45
N VAL A 152 -10.32 -4.25 -12.45
CA VAL A 152 -9.65 -3.06 -11.91
C VAL A 152 -8.64 -2.57 -12.95
N ALA A 153 -8.75 -1.32 -13.36
CA ALA A 153 -7.92 -0.68 -14.38
C ALA A 153 -7.00 0.39 -13.79
N GLY A 154 -7.09 0.62 -12.49
CA GLY A 154 -6.28 1.61 -11.78
C GLY A 154 -6.86 1.95 -10.41
N ILE A 155 -6.32 3.01 -9.85
CA ILE A 155 -6.71 3.51 -8.53
C ILE A 155 -6.95 5.02 -8.56
N VAL A 156 -7.76 5.49 -7.61
CA VAL A 156 -7.79 6.90 -7.23
C VAL A 156 -6.76 7.12 -6.14
N VAL A 157 -5.90 8.09 -6.32
CA VAL A 157 -4.87 8.46 -5.35
C VAL A 157 -5.06 9.89 -4.87
N ALA A 158 -4.95 10.08 -3.55
CA ALA A 158 -4.82 11.39 -2.94
C ALA A 158 -3.34 11.67 -2.66
N THR A 159 -2.86 12.80 -3.13
CA THR A 159 -1.48 13.27 -2.98
C THR A 159 -1.47 14.63 -2.29
N PRO A 160 -0.32 15.14 -1.83
CA PRO A 160 -0.22 16.51 -1.32
C PRO A 160 -0.65 17.62 -2.32
N PHE A 161 -0.70 17.27 -3.61
CA PHE A 161 -1.06 18.18 -4.69
C PHE A 161 -2.50 18.04 -5.17
N GLY A 162 -3.27 17.15 -4.56
CA GLY A 162 -4.65 16.86 -4.93
C GLY A 162 -4.88 15.41 -5.30
N ARG A 163 -6.08 15.11 -5.81
CA ARG A 163 -6.46 13.75 -6.22
C ARG A 163 -6.25 13.54 -7.71
N GLY A 164 -5.93 12.31 -8.07
CA GLY A 164 -5.80 11.91 -9.47
C GLY A 164 -6.00 10.41 -9.65
N ILE A 165 -5.93 9.98 -10.88
CA ILE A 165 -6.05 8.58 -11.29
C ILE A 165 -4.68 8.06 -11.71
N VAL A 166 -4.33 6.89 -11.19
CA VAL A 166 -3.19 6.10 -11.63
C VAL A 166 -3.74 4.86 -12.33
N LEU A 167 -3.45 4.71 -13.61
CA LEU A 167 -3.87 3.54 -14.38
C LEU A 167 -2.87 2.39 -14.21
N ALA A 168 -3.37 1.15 -14.24
CA ALA A 168 -2.54 -0.05 -14.09
C ALA A 168 -3.15 -1.25 -14.80
N ASP A 169 -2.29 -2.15 -15.29
CA ASP A 169 -2.73 -3.46 -15.78
C ASP A 169 -3.01 -4.41 -14.62
N VAL A 170 -2.22 -4.28 -13.52
CA VAL A 170 -2.37 -5.03 -12.29
C VAL A 170 -2.29 -4.08 -11.09
N VAL A 171 -3.22 -4.23 -10.16
CA VAL A 171 -3.19 -3.52 -8.87
C VAL A 171 -3.00 -4.53 -7.75
N VAL A 172 -2.01 -4.30 -6.91
CA VAL A 172 -1.74 -5.08 -5.70
C VAL A 172 -2.23 -4.28 -4.50
N ASP A 173 -3.26 -4.79 -3.83
CA ASP A 173 -3.74 -4.23 -2.57
C ASP A 173 -2.87 -4.74 -1.41
N ALA A 174 -2.02 -3.86 -0.90
CA ALA A 174 -1.16 -4.10 0.26
C ALA A 174 -1.43 -3.06 1.38
N THR A 175 -2.63 -2.51 1.40
CA THR A 175 -3.05 -1.46 2.35
C THR A 175 -3.13 -1.94 3.81
N GLY A 176 -3.11 -3.26 4.04
CA GLY A 176 -3.29 -3.87 5.35
C GLY A 176 -4.75 -4.04 5.75
N ASN A 177 -5.65 -3.21 5.21
CA ASN A 177 -7.09 -3.26 5.48
C ASN A 177 -7.92 -3.73 4.29
N SER A 178 -7.30 -4.04 3.15
CA SER A 178 -7.99 -4.37 1.90
C SER A 178 -8.84 -3.21 1.35
N ASP A 179 -8.37 -1.97 1.51
CA ASP A 179 -9.13 -0.78 1.16
C ASP A 179 -9.42 -0.69 -0.34
N ILE A 180 -8.46 -1.10 -1.17
CA ILE A 180 -8.59 -1.10 -2.63
C ILE A 180 -9.51 -2.23 -3.11
N ALA A 181 -9.40 -3.40 -2.52
CA ALA A 181 -10.29 -4.53 -2.81
C ALA A 181 -11.75 -4.19 -2.44
N ALA A 182 -11.96 -3.56 -1.28
CA ALA A 182 -13.27 -3.10 -0.85
C ALA A 182 -13.83 -2.02 -1.80
N ALA A 183 -13.01 -1.05 -2.22
CA ALA A 183 -13.39 -0.05 -3.21
C ALA A 183 -13.76 -0.66 -4.57
N ALA A 184 -13.07 -1.74 -4.95
CA ALA A 184 -13.40 -2.52 -6.15
C ALA A 184 -14.64 -3.42 -6.00
N LYS A 185 -15.31 -3.38 -4.84
CA LYS A 185 -16.46 -4.24 -4.49
C LYS A 185 -16.12 -5.73 -4.50
N ALA A 186 -14.88 -6.09 -4.24
CA ALA A 186 -14.52 -7.48 -4.01
C ALA A 186 -15.12 -7.99 -2.70
N ASN A 187 -15.35 -9.31 -2.63
CA ASN A 187 -15.81 -9.92 -1.38
C ASN A 187 -14.71 -9.80 -0.33
N THR A 188 -14.95 -9.01 0.69
CA THR A 188 -14.06 -8.82 1.83
C THR A 188 -14.73 -9.32 3.10
N HIS A 189 -13.95 -9.92 4.00
CA HIS A 189 -14.43 -10.27 5.32
C HIS A 189 -13.91 -9.25 6.33
N TYR A 190 -14.85 -8.61 7.01
CA TYR A 190 -14.50 -7.81 8.17
C TYR A 190 -14.59 -8.72 9.41
N SER A 191 -13.44 -9.14 9.91
CA SER A 191 -13.36 -9.98 11.10
C SER A 191 -13.48 -9.11 12.35
N ILE A 192 -14.72 -8.88 12.77
CA ILE A 192 -14.96 -8.52 14.17
C ILE A 192 -15.09 -9.86 14.89
N SER A 193 -14.24 -10.14 15.87
CA SER A 193 -14.45 -11.29 16.75
C SER A 193 -15.83 -11.16 17.40
N LYS A 194 -16.42 -12.27 17.83
CA LYS A 194 -17.72 -12.26 18.55
C LYS A 194 -17.72 -11.30 19.77
N HIS A 195 -16.57 -10.86 20.19
CA HIS A 195 -16.36 -9.99 21.34
C HIS A 195 -15.93 -8.57 20.98
N GLY A 196 -15.90 -8.20 19.69
CA GLY A 196 -15.49 -6.87 19.24
C GLY A 196 -14.02 -6.56 19.47
N ASP A 197 -13.20 -7.60 19.67
CA ASP A 197 -11.79 -7.44 20.02
C ASP A 197 -11.00 -6.95 18.80
N LEU A 198 -10.43 -5.77 18.94
CA LEU A 198 -9.33 -5.35 18.10
C LEU A 198 -8.11 -6.19 18.48
N SER A 199 -7.49 -6.81 17.50
CA SER A 199 -6.17 -7.39 17.72
C SER A 199 -5.18 -6.25 17.93
N VAL A 200 -4.91 -5.94 19.19
CA VAL A 200 -3.90 -4.95 19.56
C VAL A 200 -2.59 -5.67 19.76
N GLN A 201 -1.66 -5.48 18.84
CA GLN A 201 -0.30 -5.97 19.02
C GLN A 201 0.48 -4.95 19.85
N ILE A 202 0.74 -5.29 21.11
CA ILE A 202 1.55 -4.47 22.01
C ILE A 202 3.01 -4.93 21.89
N SER A 203 3.90 -4.01 21.52
CA SER A 203 5.33 -4.27 21.54
C SER A 203 5.85 -4.41 22.98
N ASN A 204 6.46 -5.52 23.31
CA ASN A 204 7.07 -5.81 24.61
C ASN A 204 8.39 -5.07 24.90
N TYR A 205 8.74 -4.08 24.06
CA TYR A 205 10.02 -3.39 24.21
C TYR A 205 10.18 -2.69 25.59
N ALA A 206 9.09 -2.16 26.12
CA ALA A 206 9.10 -1.52 27.43
C ALA A 206 9.23 -2.52 28.59
N SER A 207 8.64 -3.72 28.48
CA SER A 207 8.65 -4.72 29.54
C SER A 207 10.01 -5.37 29.76
N ARG A 208 10.82 -5.50 28.71
CA ARG A 208 12.21 -5.99 28.83
C ARG A 208 13.11 -5.03 29.61
N ARG A 209 12.86 -3.74 29.55
CA ARG A 209 13.61 -2.73 30.34
C ARG A 209 13.20 -2.67 31.80
N LEU A 210 12.00 -3.07 32.12
CA LEU A 210 11.45 -2.99 33.48
C LEU A 210 11.50 -4.32 34.25
N GLY A 211 12.15 -5.36 33.70
CA GLY A 211 12.25 -6.67 34.35
C GLY A 211 10.91 -7.38 34.54
N GLY A 212 9.88 -6.97 33.82
CA GLY A 212 8.57 -7.58 33.88
C GLY A 212 8.54 -8.96 33.20
N ALA A 213 7.81 -9.89 33.79
CA ALA A 213 7.64 -11.25 33.31
C ALA A 213 7.18 -11.27 31.85
N THR A 214 7.83 -12.10 31.05
CA THR A 214 7.36 -12.42 29.70
C THR A 214 6.06 -13.18 29.82
N ASN A 215 4.93 -12.53 29.59
CA ASN A 215 3.71 -13.25 29.29
C ASN A 215 3.85 -13.81 27.87
N ASN A 216 4.37 -15.04 27.79
CA ASN A 216 4.17 -15.87 26.63
C ASN A 216 2.80 -16.54 26.81
N PRO A 217 1.87 -16.42 25.82
CA PRO A 217 0.66 -17.22 25.82
C PRO A 217 0.98 -18.69 25.62
#